data_56ee77a4c266f986a0138e9da0ad3e87
#
_entry.id   56ee77a4c266f986a0138e9da0ad3e87
#
_cell.length_a   1.000
_cell.length_b   1.000
_cell.length_c   1.000
_cell.angle_alpha   90.00
_cell.angle_beta   90.00
_cell.angle_gamma   90.00
#
_symmetry.space_group_name_H-M   'P 1'
#
loop_
_entity.id
_entity.type
_entity.pdbx_description
1 polymer ?
#
loop_
_entity_poly.entity_id
_entity_poly.type
_entity_poly.pdbx_seq_one_letter_code
_entity_poly.pdbx_strand_id
1 'polypeptide(L)'
;MLFHNANILSFQNGFDNSKNDSLFVEKNIIKAVGRYEDLKPLINPLTKIIDMQGKTIMPSFNDTHIHVWKVGNLKTFMLDLRGVKSLDEMLTLIDGYIKENPQYSWIMARGFNEADFNEADFNDGKIPTKKDLDKISTKLPIYVIRTCAHIAVCNSKALEICNITKETISPLGGKIYMGEDGQPNGQFSETALGLITKYIPPYSKADLKVMVNAATQELHKYGITAATDPAVDSILLATYHEMHQQNQLGIRLNAFPIVLPDGSEIPNTIPDYFHSDMFKVNTVKFFSDGGLSGKTASLKRTYKKSSDKGVLRLKREQYKNLSFAAQQKGLGIATHAIGDNAIEFVIDVYKELYQANSTILNRIEHLGLPDKKNLEDMQQYNIATSMQTIFISELGKNFIRYLDEDYLNNCYPVKSVLKHQILVALSSDAPVVKNINPFKGIEAAVLRKDNEGNMIAKDENISVSEALKLYTSNAAILSMNNKTGSLEIGNFADFIVLNKNPLAANLKSIEVLQTFFNGECVYNGNKI
;
A
#
# COMPACT_ATOMS: atom_id res chain seq x y z
N MET A 1 29.66 -9.64 11.34
CA MET A 1 29.73 -8.18 11.57
C MET A 1 29.30 -7.89 13.00
N LEU A 2 30.02 -6.97 13.67
CA LEU A 2 29.61 -6.45 14.98
C LEU A 2 29.38 -4.94 14.84
N PHE A 3 28.15 -4.52 15.08
CA PHE A 3 27.77 -3.12 15.19
C PHE A 3 27.83 -2.75 16.68
N HIS A 4 28.52 -1.68 17.04
CA HIS A 4 28.66 -1.25 18.44
C HIS A 4 28.46 0.26 18.59
N ASN A 5 28.37 0.74 19.83
CA ASN A 5 28.11 2.15 20.14
C ASN A 5 26.80 2.63 19.46
N ALA A 6 25.75 1.79 19.54
CA ALA A 6 24.44 2.04 18.96
C ALA A 6 23.39 2.21 20.06
N ASN A 7 22.28 2.88 19.72
CA ASN A 7 21.05 2.81 20.48
C ASN A 7 20.18 1.68 19.89
N ILE A 8 20.05 0.56 20.58
CA ILE A 8 19.34 -0.63 20.06
C ILE A 8 17.89 -0.61 20.50
N LEU A 9 16.96 -0.66 19.55
CA LEU A 9 15.52 -0.88 19.75
C LEU A 9 15.16 -2.27 19.25
N SER A 10 15.21 -3.29 20.11
CA SER A 10 15.07 -4.69 19.67
C SER A 10 13.62 -5.14 19.45
N PHE A 11 12.66 -4.47 20.05
CA PHE A 11 11.25 -4.92 20.13
C PHE A 11 11.04 -6.31 20.74
N GLN A 12 12.06 -6.83 21.44
CA GLN A 12 11.99 -8.04 22.24
C GLN A 12 11.46 -7.69 23.64
N ASN A 13 10.51 -8.46 24.18
CA ASN A 13 10.02 -8.37 25.58
C ASN A 13 9.81 -6.93 26.13
N GLY A 14 9.31 -6.01 25.30
CA GLY A 14 9.17 -4.60 25.67
C GLY A 14 10.37 -3.75 25.22
N PHE A 15 10.30 -2.45 25.51
CA PHE A 15 11.25 -1.47 25.01
C PHE A 15 12.44 -1.19 25.95
N ASP A 16 12.64 -1.94 27.02
CA ASP A 16 13.78 -1.71 27.91
C ASP A 16 15.07 -2.26 27.29
N ASN A 17 15.66 -1.49 26.39
CA ASN A 17 16.93 -1.76 25.77
C ASN A 17 18.06 -0.89 26.33
N SER A 18 17.85 -0.23 27.46
CA SER A 18 18.76 0.77 28.03
C SER A 18 20.19 0.28 28.28
N LYS A 19 20.43 -1.03 28.21
CA LYS A 19 21.74 -1.66 28.44
C LYS A 19 22.40 -2.23 27.18
N ASN A 20 21.69 -2.30 26.04
CA ASN A 20 22.20 -2.90 24.83
C ASN A 20 22.73 -1.83 23.88
N ASP A 21 23.99 -1.92 23.51
CA ASP A 21 24.66 -1.00 22.61
C ASP A 21 25.27 -1.69 21.37
N SER A 22 25.09 -2.99 21.25
CA SER A 22 25.74 -3.78 20.20
C SER A 22 24.86 -4.90 19.65
N LEU A 23 25.03 -5.14 18.33
CA LEU A 23 24.37 -6.18 17.55
C LEU A 23 25.41 -7.00 16.80
N PHE A 24 25.44 -8.31 17.01
CA PHE A 24 26.33 -9.23 16.29
C PHE A 24 25.54 -10.04 15.27
N VAL A 25 25.97 -9.93 14.01
CA VAL A 25 25.37 -10.59 12.85
C VAL A 25 26.37 -11.53 12.20
N GLU A 26 25.97 -12.77 11.99
CA GLU A 26 26.76 -13.74 11.26
C GLU A 26 25.96 -14.27 10.08
N LYS A 27 26.51 -14.13 8.85
CA LYS A 27 25.79 -14.37 7.60
C LYS A 27 24.52 -13.52 7.57
N ASN A 28 23.34 -14.15 7.51
CA ASN A 28 22.04 -13.50 7.45
C ASN A 28 21.25 -13.52 8.77
N ILE A 29 21.87 -13.95 9.89
CA ILE A 29 21.18 -14.19 11.16
C ILE A 29 21.77 -13.31 12.26
N ILE A 30 20.90 -12.81 13.15
CA ILE A 30 21.27 -12.16 14.40
C ILE A 30 21.76 -13.23 15.38
N LYS A 31 23.00 -13.13 15.81
CA LYS A 31 23.63 -14.09 16.73
C LYS A 31 23.63 -13.62 18.17
N ALA A 32 23.73 -12.31 18.39
CA ALA A 32 23.69 -11.74 19.74
C ALA A 32 23.27 -10.27 19.72
N VAL A 33 22.60 -9.85 20.78
CA VAL A 33 22.29 -8.45 21.10
C VAL A 33 22.66 -8.23 22.57
N GLY A 34 23.42 -7.18 22.88
CA GLY A 34 23.88 -6.95 24.25
C GLY A 34 24.82 -5.76 24.35
N ARG A 35 25.61 -5.73 25.43
CA ARG A 35 26.68 -4.75 25.58
C ARG A 35 27.90 -5.18 24.78
N TYR A 36 28.66 -4.22 24.27
CA TYR A 36 29.86 -4.48 23.50
C TYR A 36 30.83 -5.41 24.23
N GLU A 37 31.06 -5.19 25.54
CA GLU A 37 31.95 -6.01 26.36
C GLU A 37 31.52 -7.49 26.43
N ASP A 38 30.21 -7.72 26.47
CA ASP A 38 29.65 -9.08 26.54
C ASP A 38 29.76 -9.81 25.17
N LEU A 39 29.82 -9.05 24.05
CA LEU A 39 29.94 -9.59 22.70
C LEU A 39 31.38 -9.72 22.20
N LYS A 40 32.34 -9.12 22.85
CA LYS A 40 33.77 -9.22 22.50
C LYS A 40 34.25 -10.67 22.29
N PRO A 41 33.88 -11.66 23.10
CA PRO A 41 34.29 -13.05 22.89
C PRO A 41 33.84 -13.68 21.58
N LEU A 42 32.85 -13.10 20.89
CA LEU A 42 32.38 -13.55 19.59
C LEU A 42 33.19 -13.02 18.42
N ILE A 43 34.11 -12.05 18.66
CA ILE A 43 34.92 -11.42 17.64
C ILE A 43 36.05 -12.39 17.22
N ASN A 44 36.19 -12.57 15.93
CA ASN A 44 37.33 -13.28 15.33
C ASN A 44 38.04 -12.38 14.29
N PRO A 45 39.21 -12.74 13.76
CA PRO A 45 39.97 -11.91 12.82
C PRO A 45 39.22 -11.51 11.54
N LEU A 46 38.16 -12.21 11.18
CA LEU A 46 37.30 -11.90 10.01
C LEU A 46 36.09 -11.04 10.37
N THR A 47 35.87 -10.76 11.65
CA THR A 47 34.72 -9.96 12.10
C THR A 47 34.92 -8.49 11.75
N LYS A 48 34.09 -7.96 10.87
CA LYS A 48 34.02 -6.52 10.60
C LYS A 48 33.35 -5.84 11.79
N ILE A 49 34.06 -4.91 12.43
CA ILE A 49 33.56 -4.10 13.54
C ILE A 49 33.19 -2.71 13.02
N ILE A 50 31.98 -2.25 13.36
CA ILE A 50 31.40 -1.01 12.84
C ILE A 50 30.93 -0.16 14.03
N ASP A 51 31.53 1.01 14.20
CA ASP A 51 31.13 2.01 15.19
C ASP A 51 29.90 2.78 14.66
N MET A 52 28.80 2.68 15.38
CA MET A 52 27.53 3.33 15.02
C MET A 52 27.42 4.79 15.48
N GLN A 53 28.37 5.26 16.28
CA GLN A 53 28.45 6.66 16.74
C GLN A 53 27.14 7.16 17.38
N GLY A 54 26.49 6.33 18.19
CA GLY A 54 25.22 6.65 18.86
C GLY A 54 23.97 6.60 17.97
N LYS A 55 24.07 6.17 16.71
CA LYS A 55 22.91 5.99 15.82
C LYS A 55 21.99 4.89 16.32
N THR A 56 20.74 4.92 15.91
CA THR A 56 19.76 3.94 16.35
C THR A 56 19.66 2.78 15.37
N ILE A 57 19.68 1.55 15.90
CA ILE A 57 19.40 0.32 15.16
C ILE A 57 18.06 -0.23 15.62
N MET A 58 17.17 -0.57 14.69
CA MET A 58 15.89 -1.24 14.96
C MET A 58 15.56 -2.22 13.84
N PRO A 59 14.60 -3.18 14.06
CA PRO A 59 14.11 -4.02 12.98
C PRO A 59 13.64 -3.19 11.80
N SER A 60 13.82 -3.71 10.59
CA SER A 60 13.26 -3.12 9.39
C SER A 60 11.74 -3.18 9.39
N PHE A 61 11.12 -2.34 8.58
CA PHE A 61 9.68 -2.29 8.43
C PHE A 61 9.15 -3.39 7.50
N ASN A 62 7.92 -3.82 7.78
CA ASN A 62 7.11 -4.67 6.92
C ASN A 62 5.82 -3.91 6.56
N ASP A 63 5.65 -3.59 5.28
CA ASP A 63 4.43 -2.99 4.78
C ASP A 63 3.41 -4.08 4.43
N THR A 64 2.41 -4.25 5.27
CA THR A 64 1.46 -5.36 5.18
C THR A 64 0.36 -5.18 4.12
N HIS A 65 0.36 -4.06 3.39
CA HIS A 65 -0.55 -3.79 2.28
C HIS A 65 0.02 -2.70 1.37
N ILE A 66 0.66 -3.11 0.29
CA ILE A 66 1.29 -2.22 -0.69
C ILE A 66 1.30 -2.86 -2.07
N HIS A 67 0.92 -2.13 -3.10
CA HIS A 67 0.97 -2.61 -4.48
C HIS A 67 2.38 -2.47 -5.05
N VAL A 68 3.23 -3.46 -4.79
CA VAL A 68 4.67 -3.42 -5.07
C VAL A 68 4.95 -3.09 -6.54
N TRP A 69 4.35 -3.85 -7.47
CA TRP A 69 4.59 -3.61 -8.89
C TRP A 69 4.11 -2.23 -9.37
N LYS A 70 3.00 -1.71 -8.80
CA LYS A 70 2.48 -0.38 -9.16
C LYS A 70 3.40 0.75 -8.66
N VAL A 71 4.04 0.57 -7.49
CA VAL A 71 5.09 1.49 -7.01
C VAL A 71 6.25 1.50 -8.00
N GLY A 72 6.70 0.34 -8.44
CA GLY A 72 7.75 0.23 -9.45
C GLY A 72 7.35 0.78 -10.81
N ASN A 73 6.11 0.59 -11.21
CA ASN A 73 5.59 1.14 -12.46
C ASN A 73 5.70 2.68 -12.52
N LEU A 74 5.38 3.37 -11.41
CA LEU A 74 5.58 4.83 -11.29
C LEU A 74 7.06 5.26 -11.25
N LYS A 75 7.99 4.33 -11.17
CA LYS A 75 9.44 4.58 -11.24
C LYS A 75 10.05 4.18 -12.59
N THR A 76 9.25 3.52 -13.45
CA THR A 76 9.77 2.92 -14.71
C THR A 76 8.92 3.29 -15.92
N PHE A 77 7.73 2.73 -16.07
CA PHE A 77 6.94 2.79 -17.30
C PHE A 77 5.78 3.78 -17.25
N MET A 78 5.53 4.43 -16.11
CA MET A 78 4.43 5.37 -15.92
C MET A 78 4.94 6.66 -15.30
N LEU A 79 4.67 7.80 -15.95
CA LEU A 79 5.03 9.11 -15.42
C LEU A 79 4.21 9.45 -14.17
N ASP A 80 4.89 9.78 -13.08
CA ASP A 80 4.26 10.22 -11.82
C ASP A 80 3.95 11.72 -11.87
N LEU A 81 2.67 12.06 -11.89
CA LEU A 81 2.15 13.43 -11.89
C LEU A 81 1.63 13.88 -10.51
N ARG A 82 1.88 13.12 -9.45
CA ARG A 82 1.41 13.47 -8.12
C ARG A 82 2.14 14.71 -7.59
N GLY A 83 1.36 15.72 -7.23
CA GLY A 83 1.87 16.99 -6.71
C GLY A 83 2.10 18.08 -7.74
N VAL A 84 1.79 17.83 -9.01
CA VAL A 84 1.74 18.84 -10.08
C VAL A 84 0.74 19.93 -9.73
N LYS A 85 1.10 21.21 -9.95
CA LYS A 85 0.35 22.38 -9.50
C LYS A 85 -0.32 23.17 -10.63
N SER A 86 -0.09 22.81 -11.90
CA SER A 86 -0.72 23.47 -13.03
C SER A 86 -0.86 22.52 -14.23
N LEU A 87 -1.76 22.88 -15.17
CA LEU A 87 -1.87 22.19 -16.44
C LEU A 87 -0.57 22.28 -17.24
N ASP A 88 0.05 23.47 -17.29
CA ASP A 88 1.29 23.69 -18.06
C ASP A 88 2.46 22.87 -17.50
N GLU A 89 2.57 22.75 -16.17
CA GLU A 89 3.55 21.86 -15.54
C GLU A 89 3.29 20.41 -15.94
N MET A 90 2.03 19.95 -15.89
CA MET A 90 1.65 18.59 -16.30
C MET A 90 2.04 18.33 -17.76
N LEU A 91 1.72 19.23 -18.67
CA LEU A 91 2.03 19.09 -20.10
C LEU A 91 3.55 19.08 -20.34
N THR A 92 4.29 19.95 -19.66
CA THR A 92 5.76 20.01 -19.73
C THR A 92 6.40 18.70 -19.29
N LEU A 93 5.93 18.12 -18.19
CA LEU A 93 6.44 16.82 -17.69
C LEU A 93 6.14 15.69 -18.67
N ILE A 94 4.95 15.67 -19.27
CA ILE A 94 4.58 14.63 -20.25
C ILE A 94 5.45 14.77 -21.51
N ASP A 95 5.66 15.98 -22.01
CA ASP A 95 6.52 16.23 -23.18
C ASP A 95 7.99 15.82 -22.92
N GLY A 96 8.52 16.16 -21.74
CA GLY A 96 9.84 15.71 -21.30
C GLY A 96 9.94 14.19 -21.23
N TYR A 97 8.95 13.53 -20.64
CA TYR A 97 8.90 12.07 -20.52
C TYR A 97 8.87 11.37 -21.89
N ILE A 98 8.15 11.92 -22.86
CA ILE A 98 8.13 11.40 -24.25
C ILE A 98 9.53 11.47 -24.87
N LYS A 99 10.23 12.60 -24.70
CA LYS A 99 11.58 12.79 -25.25
C LYS A 99 12.61 11.86 -24.65
N GLU A 100 12.49 11.57 -23.36
CA GLU A 100 13.37 10.65 -22.62
C GLU A 100 13.06 9.18 -22.93
N ASN A 101 11.83 8.88 -23.39
CA ASN A 101 11.35 7.50 -23.59
C ASN A 101 10.78 7.28 -25.00
N PRO A 102 11.55 7.50 -26.07
CA PRO A 102 11.07 7.41 -27.46
C PRO A 102 10.65 6.00 -27.88
N GLN A 103 11.01 4.97 -27.09
CA GLN A 103 10.67 3.57 -27.33
C GLN A 103 9.22 3.20 -26.95
N TYR A 104 8.51 4.03 -26.20
CA TYR A 104 7.16 3.70 -25.74
C TYR A 104 6.12 3.94 -26.82
N SER A 105 5.29 2.94 -27.06
CA SER A 105 4.17 3.01 -28.01
C SER A 105 2.92 3.68 -27.43
N TRP A 106 2.82 3.74 -26.10
CA TRP A 106 1.82 4.45 -25.32
C TRP A 106 2.48 5.25 -24.21
N ILE A 107 2.02 6.48 -24.00
CA ILE A 107 2.46 7.29 -22.86
C ILE A 107 1.42 7.17 -21.76
N MET A 108 1.86 6.60 -20.67
CA MET A 108 1.07 6.40 -19.47
C MET A 108 1.51 7.37 -18.39
N ALA A 109 0.57 8.11 -17.82
CA ALA A 109 0.84 8.99 -16.69
C ALA A 109 -0.26 8.87 -15.63
N ARG A 110 0.05 9.17 -14.37
CA ARG A 110 -0.92 9.08 -13.28
C ARG A 110 -0.63 10.09 -12.19
N GLY A 111 -1.70 10.57 -11.57
CA GLY A 111 -1.62 11.26 -10.29
C GLY A 111 -1.95 12.75 -10.34
N PHE A 112 -2.36 13.28 -11.50
CA PHE A 112 -2.84 14.67 -11.52
C PHE A 112 -4.11 14.82 -10.68
N ASN A 113 -4.28 16.01 -10.11
CA ASN A 113 -5.49 16.42 -9.41
C ASN A 113 -5.74 17.89 -9.75
N GLU A 114 -6.75 18.14 -10.54
CA GLU A 114 -7.12 19.51 -10.97
C GLU A 114 -7.48 20.43 -9.78
N ALA A 115 -7.89 19.85 -8.65
CA ALA A 115 -8.13 20.61 -7.43
C ALA A 115 -6.84 21.21 -6.81
N ASP A 116 -5.68 20.68 -7.20
CA ASP A 116 -4.37 21.18 -6.78
C ASP A 116 -3.78 22.18 -7.78
N PHE A 117 -4.44 22.40 -8.94
CA PHE A 117 -3.99 23.37 -9.95
C PHE A 117 -4.26 24.79 -9.46
N ASN A 118 -3.36 25.72 -9.81
CA ASN A 118 -3.54 27.13 -9.49
C ASN A 118 -4.79 27.69 -10.21
N GLU A 119 -5.57 28.51 -9.51
CA GLU A 119 -6.83 29.10 -10.02
C GLU A 119 -6.63 29.91 -11.30
N ALA A 120 -5.44 30.49 -11.52
CA ALA A 120 -5.11 31.24 -12.74
C ALA A 120 -5.10 30.35 -14.00
N ASP A 121 -4.78 29.06 -13.88
CA ASP A 121 -4.66 28.12 -15.01
C ASP A 121 -5.98 27.39 -15.27
N PHE A 122 -6.84 27.27 -14.25
CA PHE A 122 -8.08 26.50 -14.32
C PHE A 122 -9.20 27.15 -13.50
N ASN A 123 -9.87 28.16 -14.08
CA ASN A 123 -11.14 28.65 -13.53
C ASN A 123 -12.14 27.49 -13.50
N ASP A 124 -12.64 27.14 -12.31
CA ASP A 124 -13.67 26.12 -12.02
C ASP A 124 -13.20 24.65 -11.90
N GLY A 125 -11.92 24.32 -11.67
CA GLY A 125 -11.47 22.94 -11.45
C GLY A 125 -11.76 22.01 -12.63
N LYS A 126 -11.61 22.49 -13.86
CA LYS A 126 -11.86 21.70 -15.06
C LYS A 126 -10.82 20.61 -15.24
N ILE A 127 -11.28 19.38 -15.44
CA ILE A 127 -10.41 18.27 -15.83
C ILE A 127 -9.86 18.52 -17.23
N PRO A 128 -8.53 18.29 -17.48
CA PRO A 128 -7.93 18.38 -18.80
C PRO A 128 -8.70 17.59 -19.86
N THR A 129 -8.58 17.98 -21.12
CA THR A 129 -9.26 17.37 -22.26
C THR A 129 -8.25 16.84 -23.29
N LYS A 130 -8.75 16.13 -24.31
CA LYS A 130 -7.92 15.72 -25.45
C LYS A 130 -7.19 16.90 -26.10
N LYS A 131 -7.83 18.09 -26.19
CA LYS A 131 -7.23 19.29 -26.80
C LYS A 131 -5.97 19.75 -26.06
N ASP A 132 -5.91 19.54 -24.75
CA ASP A 132 -4.73 19.88 -23.96
C ASP A 132 -3.59 18.90 -24.22
N LEU A 133 -3.87 17.60 -24.27
CA LEU A 133 -2.88 16.58 -24.57
C LEU A 133 -2.45 16.58 -26.05
N ASP A 134 -3.31 16.97 -26.98
CA ASP A 134 -3.00 17.11 -28.40
C ASP A 134 -1.96 18.21 -28.69
N LYS A 135 -1.80 19.19 -27.78
CA LYS A 135 -0.72 20.19 -27.84
C LYS A 135 0.67 19.55 -27.76
N ILE A 136 0.76 18.38 -27.08
CA ILE A 136 2.01 17.63 -26.93
C ILE A 136 2.20 16.70 -28.15
N SER A 137 1.22 15.87 -28.45
CA SER A 137 1.31 14.91 -29.55
C SER A 137 -0.07 14.48 -30.07
N THR A 138 -0.22 14.49 -31.39
CA THR A 138 -1.35 13.88 -32.12
C THR A 138 -0.95 12.57 -32.80
N LYS A 139 0.32 12.13 -32.65
CA LYS A 139 0.87 10.92 -33.27
C LYS A 139 1.07 9.77 -32.28
N LEU A 140 1.38 10.08 -31.02
CA LEU A 140 1.61 9.12 -29.97
C LEU A 140 0.39 9.11 -29.04
N PRO A 141 -0.19 7.94 -28.72
CA PRO A 141 -1.32 7.86 -27.79
C PRO A 141 -0.87 8.19 -26.36
N ILE A 142 -1.59 9.10 -25.72
CA ILE A 142 -1.35 9.57 -24.35
C ILE A 142 -2.59 9.24 -23.51
N TYR A 143 -2.38 8.59 -22.36
CA TYR A 143 -3.41 8.25 -21.39
C TYR A 143 -2.98 8.67 -19.99
N VAL A 144 -3.72 9.59 -19.38
CA VAL A 144 -3.40 10.22 -18.11
C VAL A 144 -4.48 9.91 -17.09
N ILE A 145 -4.12 9.22 -16.01
CA ILE A 145 -5.04 8.80 -14.97
C ILE A 145 -5.03 9.82 -13.82
N ARG A 146 -6.20 10.27 -13.40
CA ARG A 146 -6.38 11.12 -12.22
C ARG A 146 -5.95 10.39 -10.95
N THR A 147 -5.57 11.13 -9.90
CA THR A 147 -5.13 10.59 -8.61
C THR A 147 -6.10 9.56 -8.01
N CYS A 148 -7.42 9.76 -8.16
CA CYS A 148 -8.44 8.83 -7.67
C CYS A 148 -8.52 7.49 -8.43
N ALA A 149 -7.87 7.37 -9.60
CA ALA A 149 -7.94 6.23 -10.51
C ALA A 149 -9.32 5.91 -11.13
N HIS A 150 -10.35 6.74 -10.86
CA HIS A 150 -11.71 6.61 -11.40
C HIS A 150 -11.99 7.50 -12.61
N ILE A 151 -11.09 8.40 -12.94
CA ILE A 151 -11.16 9.32 -14.08
C ILE A 151 -9.84 9.28 -14.83
N ALA A 152 -9.92 9.31 -16.15
CA ALA A 152 -8.75 9.45 -17.01
C ALA A 152 -9.04 10.35 -18.20
N VAL A 153 -7.97 10.86 -18.79
CA VAL A 153 -7.99 11.69 -20.00
C VAL A 153 -7.06 11.08 -21.02
N CYS A 154 -7.48 11.05 -22.29
CA CYS A 154 -6.63 10.65 -23.38
C CYS A 154 -6.67 11.64 -24.53
N ASN A 155 -5.62 11.63 -25.35
CA ASN A 155 -5.53 12.49 -26.54
C ASN A 155 -6.30 11.92 -27.74
N SER A 156 -6.36 12.69 -28.83
CA SER A 156 -7.07 12.29 -30.07
C SER A 156 -6.50 11.00 -30.67
N LYS A 157 -5.19 10.76 -30.57
CA LYS A 157 -4.57 9.52 -31.08
C LYS A 157 -5.01 8.27 -30.32
N ALA A 158 -5.15 8.37 -29.02
CA ALA A 158 -5.69 7.27 -28.22
C ALA A 158 -7.16 6.99 -28.55
N LEU A 159 -8.00 8.01 -28.75
CA LEU A 159 -9.38 7.85 -29.21
C LEU A 159 -9.46 7.13 -30.57
N GLU A 160 -8.60 7.52 -31.52
CA GLU A 160 -8.48 6.90 -32.86
C GLU A 160 -8.15 5.41 -32.75
N ILE A 161 -7.09 5.04 -32.00
CA ILE A 161 -6.67 3.64 -31.81
C ILE A 161 -7.78 2.81 -31.16
N CYS A 162 -8.52 3.40 -30.21
CA CYS A 162 -9.60 2.72 -29.50
C CYS A 162 -10.93 2.71 -30.29
N ASN A 163 -11.00 3.31 -31.47
CA ASN A 163 -12.22 3.46 -32.27
C ASN A 163 -13.37 4.11 -31.50
N ILE A 164 -13.05 5.15 -30.68
CA ILE A 164 -14.04 5.87 -29.88
C ILE A 164 -14.50 7.10 -30.65
N THR A 165 -15.80 7.12 -30.96
CA THR A 165 -16.49 8.17 -31.72
C THR A 165 -17.69 8.70 -30.96
N LYS A 166 -18.41 9.65 -31.54
CA LYS A 166 -19.68 10.16 -30.97
C LYS A 166 -20.79 9.10 -30.87
N GLU A 167 -20.71 8.06 -31.69
CA GLU A 167 -21.64 6.93 -31.67
C GLU A 167 -21.31 5.88 -30.59
N THR A 168 -20.14 5.97 -29.94
CA THR A 168 -19.74 5.02 -28.89
C THR A 168 -20.61 5.19 -27.67
N ILE A 169 -21.32 4.12 -27.29
CA ILE A 169 -22.19 4.12 -26.12
C ILE A 169 -21.37 3.99 -24.84
N SER A 170 -21.66 4.83 -23.85
CA SER A 170 -21.09 4.69 -22.51
C SER A 170 -21.50 3.34 -21.89
N PRO A 171 -20.55 2.56 -21.35
CA PRO A 171 -20.88 1.31 -20.68
C PRO A 171 -21.65 1.56 -19.37
N LEU A 172 -22.40 0.56 -18.92
CA LEU A 172 -23.10 0.64 -17.64
C LEU A 172 -22.13 0.95 -16.50
N GLY A 173 -22.43 1.96 -15.71
CA GLY A 173 -21.58 2.40 -14.59
C GLY A 173 -20.38 3.26 -15.00
N GLY A 174 -20.21 3.62 -16.29
CA GLY A 174 -19.17 4.51 -16.76
C GLY A 174 -19.69 5.61 -17.67
N LYS A 175 -18.86 6.63 -17.91
CA LYS A 175 -19.24 7.76 -18.76
C LYS A 175 -18.12 8.16 -19.70
N ILE A 176 -18.49 8.38 -20.98
CA ILE A 176 -17.70 9.09 -21.99
C ILE A 176 -18.17 10.55 -21.98
N TYR A 177 -17.28 11.50 -21.74
CA TYR A 177 -17.63 12.90 -21.71
C TYR A 177 -17.53 13.49 -23.11
N MET A 178 -18.54 14.27 -23.49
CA MET A 178 -18.63 14.90 -24.81
C MET A 178 -18.25 16.37 -24.71
N GLY A 179 -17.62 16.88 -25.76
CA GLY A 179 -17.38 18.30 -25.94
C GLY A 179 -18.61 19.05 -26.49
N GLU A 180 -18.53 20.37 -26.56
CA GLU A 180 -19.56 21.22 -27.15
C GLU A 180 -19.85 20.89 -28.63
N ASP A 181 -18.85 20.33 -29.31
CA ASP A 181 -18.91 19.85 -30.70
C ASP A 181 -19.61 18.48 -30.85
N GLY A 182 -20.12 17.92 -29.76
CA GLY A 182 -20.74 16.59 -29.75
C GLY A 182 -19.78 15.42 -29.96
N GLN A 183 -18.47 15.66 -29.96
CA GLN A 183 -17.45 14.62 -30.05
C GLN A 183 -16.90 14.26 -28.65
N PRO A 184 -16.38 13.04 -28.43
CA PRO A 184 -15.68 12.68 -27.20
C PRO A 184 -14.56 13.69 -26.91
N ASN A 185 -14.58 14.27 -25.70
CA ASN A 185 -13.58 15.28 -25.30
C ASN A 185 -12.29 14.69 -24.72
N GLY A 186 -12.19 13.33 -24.69
CA GLY A 186 -11.05 12.60 -24.18
C GLY A 186 -11.16 12.20 -22.71
N GLN A 187 -12.19 12.66 -21.99
CA GLN A 187 -12.40 12.30 -20.58
C GLN A 187 -13.29 11.06 -20.45
N PHE A 188 -12.93 10.18 -19.51
CA PHE A 188 -13.63 8.92 -19.21
C PHE A 188 -13.74 8.76 -17.70
N SER A 189 -14.81 8.13 -17.23
CA SER A 189 -14.93 7.74 -15.82
C SER A 189 -15.39 6.30 -15.63
N GLU A 190 -14.99 5.71 -14.51
CA GLU A 190 -15.39 4.40 -14.00
C GLU A 190 -15.19 3.28 -15.05
N THR A 191 -16.23 2.48 -15.32
CA THR A 191 -16.15 1.36 -16.27
C THR A 191 -15.79 1.79 -17.70
N ALA A 192 -16.00 3.05 -18.08
CA ALA A 192 -15.62 3.57 -19.39
C ALA A 192 -14.09 3.64 -19.59
N LEU A 193 -13.28 3.64 -18.52
CA LEU A 193 -11.82 3.51 -18.60
C LEU A 193 -11.40 2.23 -19.35
N GLY A 194 -12.17 1.16 -19.19
CA GLY A 194 -11.96 -0.11 -19.89
C GLY A 194 -12.01 -0.01 -21.42
N LEU A 195 -12.70 1.00 -21.98
CA LEU A 195 -12.72 1.23 -23.42
C LEU A 195 -11.36 1.61 -23.99
N ILE A 196 -10.50 2.24 -23.16
CA ILE A 196 -9.13 2.62 -23.52
C ILE A 196 -8.13 1.54 -23.09
N THR A 197 -8.22 1.09 -21.83
CA THR A 197 -7.19 0.24 -21.24
C THR A 197 -7.05 -1.12 -21.92
N LYS A 198 -8.10 -1.64 -22.55
CA LYS A 198 -8.03 -2.90 -23.35
C LYS A 198 -7.14 -2.81 -24.59
N TYR A 199 -6.81 -1.60 -25.06
CA TYR A 199 -5.91 -1.38 -26.20
C TYR A 199 -4.48 -1.05 -25.79
N ILE A 200 -4.24 -0.78 -24.50
CA ILE A 200 -2.90 -0.57 -23.98
C ILE A 200 -2.21 -1.93 -23.89
N PRO A 201 -1.02 -2.10 -24.50
CA PRO A 201 -0.29 -3.37 -24.43
C PRO A 201 -0.07 -3.79 -22.97
N PRO A 202 -0.36 -5.03 -22.59
CA PRO A 202 -0.09 -5.52 -21.25
C PRO A 202 1.42 -5.58 -21.00
N TYR A 203 1.82 -5.37 -19.76
CA TYR A 203 3.21 -5.53 -19.36
C TYR A 203 3.66 -6.99 -19.49
N SER A 204 4.85 -7.18 -20.05
CA SER A 204 5.49 -8.49 -20.08
C SER A 204 6.02 -8.89 -18.69
N LYS A 205 6.35 -10.18 -18.51
CA LYS A 205 7.06 -10.60 -17.28
C LYS A 205 8.40 -9.88 -17.10
N ALA A 206 9.09 -9.54 -18.18
CA ALA A 206 10.33 -8.75 -18.11
C ALA A 206 10.08 -7.35 -17.56
N ASP A 207 9.03 -6.67 -18.04
CA ASP A 207 8.63 -5.35 -17.53
C ASP A 207 8.23 -5.42 -16.05
N LEU A 208 7.45 -6.45 -15.66
CA LEU A 208 7.07 -6.66 -14.26
C LEU A 208 8.29 -6.88 -13.35
N LYS A 209 9.30 -7.64 -13.79
CA LYS A 209 10.56 -7.79 -13.04
C LYS A 209 11.31 -6.46 -12.87
N VAL A 210 11.34 -5.63 -13.92
CA VAL A 210 11.93 -4.28 -13.84
C VAL A 210 11.18 -3.43 -12.82
N MET A 211 9.84 -3.45 -12.85
CA MET A 211 9.00 -2.73 -11.87
C MET A 211 9.25 -3.22 -10.44
N VAL A 212 9.24 -4.52 -10.20
CA VAL A 212 9.46 -5.10 -8.86
C VAL A 212 10.84 -4.73 -8.32
N ASN A 213 11.87 -4.75 -9.14
CA ASN A 213 13.22 -4.34 -8.74
C ASN A 213 13.28 -2.84 -8.43
N ALA A 214 12.66 -1.99 -9.23
CA ALA A 214 12.59 -0.55 -8.96
C ALA A 214 11.80 -0.25 -7.67
N ALA A 215 10.69 -0.94 -7.44
CA ALA A 215 9.95 -0.86 -6.18
C ALA A 215 10.82 -1.29 -4.99
N THR A 216 11.51 -2.41 -5.09
CA THR A 216 12.40 -2.91 -4.05
C THR A 216 13.45 -1.89 -3.64
N GLN A 217 14.09 -1.24 -4.62
CA GLN A 217 15.05 -0.17 -4.35
C GLN A 217 14.40 1.04 -3.64
N GLU A 218 13.19 1.40 -4.02
CA GLU A 218 12.45 2.47 -3.36
C GLU A 218 12.05 2.10 -1.94
N LEU A 219 11.59 0.86 -1.70
CA LEU A 219 11.24 0.33 -0.37
C LEU A 219 12.45 0.36 0.57
N HIS A 220 13.61 -0.06 0.09
CA HIS A 220 14.84 -0.05 0.88
C HIS A 220 15.24 1.35 1.37
N LYS A 221 14.98 2.41 0.60
CA LYS A 221 15.23 3.81 1.05
C LYS A 221 14.46 4.18 2.31
N TYR A 222 13.30 3.57 2.49
CA TYR A 222 12.44 3.80 3.65
C TYR A 222 12.53 2.71 4.72
N GLY A 223 13.52 1.82 4.60
CA GLY A 223 13.75 0.76 5.59
C GLY A 223 12.77 -0.40 5.52
N ILE A 224 12.05 -0.56 4.42
CA ILE A 224 11.09 -1.65 4.21
C ILE A 224 11.80 -2.82 3.55
N THR A 225 11.83 -3.98 4.22
CA THR A 225 12.44 -5.22 3.72
C THR A 225 11.44 -6.35 3.55
N ALA A 226 10.21 -6.15 3.99
CA ALA A 226 9.11 -7.09 3.78
C ALA A 226 7.86 -6.35 3.31
N ALA A 227 7.09 -6.97 2.43
CA ALA A 227 5.89 -6.38 1.87
C ALA A 227 4.81 -7.44 1.60
N THR A 228 3.53 -7.03 1.70
CA THR A 228 2.40 -7.81 1.20
C THR A 228 1.79 -7.08 0.00
N ASP A 229 1.78 -7.73 -1.17
CA ASP A 229 1.19 -7.20 -2.41
C ASP A 229 -0.22 -7.80 -2.62
N PRO A 230 -1.29 -7.03 -2.39
CA PRO A 230 -2.66 -7.50 -2.58
C PRO A 230 -3.12 -7.37 -4.02
N ALA A 231 -4.10 -8.19 -4.40
CA ALA A 231 -4.73 -8.19 -5.72
C ALA A 231 -3.77 -8.53 -6.88
N VAL A 232 -2.89 -9.49 -6.63
CA VAL A 232 -1.96 -10.03 -7.62
C VAL A 232 -2.72 -10.86 -8.66
N ASP A 233 -2.55 -10.57 -9.94
CA ASP A 233 -3.07 -11.38 -11.03
C ASP A 233 -2.18 -12.59 -11.34
N SER A 234 -2.61 -13.45 -12.26
CA SER A 234 -1.90 -14.70 -12.60
C SER A 234 -0.53 -14.46 -13.23
N ILE A 235 -0.37 -13.39 -14.01
CA ILE A 235 0.90 -13.08 -14.71
C ILE A 235 1.91 -12.56 -13.68
N LEU A 236 1.49 -11.66 -12.82
CA LEU A 236 2.34 -11.12 -11.76
C LEU A 236 2.70 -12.21 -10.73
N LEU A 237 1.74 -13.07 -10.36
CA LEU A 237 1.99 -14.21 -9.49
C LEU A 237 3.05 -15.15 -10.07
N ALA A 238 2.92 -15.50 -11.35
CA ALA A 238 3.92 -16.32 -12.05
C ALA A 238 5.28 -15.63 -12.15
N THR A 239 5.30 -14.30 -12.27
CA THR A 239 6.54 -13.49 -12.26
C THR A 239 7.21 -13.55 -10.90
N TYR A 240 6.46 -13.39 -9.79
CA TYR A 240 6.98 -13.51 -8.43
C TYR A 240 7.54 -14.90 -8.12
N HIS A 241 6.85 -15.97 -8.55
CA HIS A 241 7.37 -17.33 -8.42
C HIS A 241 8.70 -17.50 -9.18
N GLU A 242 8.79 -17.00 -10.40
CA GLU A 242 10.00 -17.08 -11.22
C GLU A 242 11.16 -16.28 -10.56
N MET A 243 10.91 -15.06 -10.09
CA MET A 243 11.91 -14.26 -9.36
C MET A 243 12.38 -14.97 -8.08
N HIS A 244 11.45 -15.61 -7.35
CA HIS A 244 11.79 -16.39 -6.16
C HIS A 244 12.70 -17.59 -6.51
N GLN A 245 12.35 -18.38 -7.52
CA GLN A 245 13.15 -19.53 -7.97
C GLN A 245 14.55 -19.13 -8.44
N GLN A 246 14.69 -17.92 -9.00
CA GLN A 246 15.95 -17.36 -9.47
C GLN A 246 16.71 -16.56 -8.39
N ASN A 247 16.24 -16.53 -7.14
CA ASN A 247 16.79 -15.73 -6.04
C ASN A 247 16.91 -14.22 -6.37
N GLN A 248 15.94 -13.69 -7.11
CA GLN A 248 15.90 -12.29 -7.56
C GLN A 248 15.00 -11.39 -6.71
N LEU A 249 14.31 -11.92 -5.69
CA LEU A 249 13.53 -11.11 -4.77
C LEU A 249 14.45 -10.42 -3.77
N GLY A 250 14.46 -9.10 -3.80
CA GLY A 250 15.24 -8.28 -2.87
C GLY A 250 14.51 -7.93 -1.56
N ILE A 251 13.26 -8.38 -1.39
CA ILE A 251 12.45 -8.24 -0.16
C ILE A 251 11.73 -9.55 0.14
N ARG A 252 11.28 -9.72 1.39
CA ARG A 252 10.34 -10.79 1.72
C ARG A 252 8.96 -10.40 1.23
N LEU A 253 8.41 -11.18 0.31
CA LEU A 253 7.17 -10.86 -0.37
C LEU A 253 6.07 -11.85 0.00
N ASN A 254 4.91 -11.31 0.40
CA ASN A 254 3.68 -12.07 0.54
C ASN A 254 2.71 -11.61 -0.56
N ALA A 255 2.36 -12.48 -1.49
CA ALA A 255 1.44 -12.17 -2.58
C ALA A 255 0.04 -12.67 -2.23
N PHE A 256 -0.97 -11.79 -2.37
CA PHE A 256 -2.38 -12.12 -2.22
C PHE A 256 -3.08 -12.12 -3.57
N PRO A 257 -3.18 -13.28 -4.25
CA PRO A 257 -3.86 -13.38 -5.53
C PRO A 257 -5.33 -12.98 -5.42
N ILE A 258 -5.81 -12.23 -6.42
CA ILE A 258 -7.21 -11.85 -6.50
C ILE A 258 -8.03 -13.02 -7.06
N VAL A 259 -9.02 -13.47 -6.29
CA VAL A 259 -9.91 -14.58 -6.70
C VAL A 259 -11.08 -14.06 -7.51
N LEU A 260 -11.71 -12.98 -7.11
CA LEU A 260 -12.78 -12.33 -7.86
C LEU A 260 -12.32 -10.92 -8.25
N PRO A 261 -11.94 -10.69 -9.52
CA PRO A 261 -11.54 -9.37 -9.97
C PRO A 261 -12.66 -8.35 -9.77
N ASP A 262 -12.29 -7.11 -9.43
CA ASP A 262 -13.24 -6.04 -9.15
C ASP A 262 -14.14 -5.79 -10.37
N GLY A 263 -15.46 -5.81 -10.15
CA GLY A 263 -16.46 -5.67 -11.22
C GLY A 263 -16.67 -6.92 -12.10
N SER A 264 -15.98 -8.04 -11.84
CA SER A 264 -16.18 -9.31 -12.55
C SER A 264 -17.14 -10.24 -11.79
N GLU A 265 -17.92 -11.00 -12.54
CA GLU A 265 -18.69 -12.14 -12.01
C GLU A 265 -17.95 -13.47 -12.19
N ILE A 266 -16.87 -13.48 -12.97
CA ILE A 266 -16.08 -14.68 -13.30
C ILE A 266 -14.87 -14.72 -12.36
N PRO A 267 -14.77 -15.74 -11.49
CA PRO A 267 -13.63 -15.89 -10.60
C PRO A 267 -12.38 -16.38 -11.33
N ASN A 268 -11.24 -15.95 -10.85
CA ASN A 268 -9.95 -16.54 -11.20
C ASN A 268 -9.78 -17.90 -10.50
N THR A 269 -8.86 -18.70 -10.99
CA THR A 269 -8.45 -19.95 -10.32
C THR A 269 -7.87 -19.63 -8.96
N ILE A 270 -8.34 -20.32 -7.92
CA ILE A 270 -7.79 -20.23 -6.57
C ILE A 270 -6.38 -20.84 -6.58
N PRO A 271 -5.34 -20.10 -6.17
CA PRO A 271 -3.97 -20.59 -6.19
C PRO A 271 -3.75 -21.71 -5.18
N ASP A 272 -2.63 -22.41 -5.31
CA ASP A 272 -2.16 -23.31 -4.27
C ASP A 272 -1.42 -22.53 -3.18
N TYR A 273 -1.48 -23.04 -1.94
CA TYR A 273 -0.72 -22.50 -0.83
C TYR A 273 0.78 -22.68 -1.08
N PHE A 274 1.55 -21.62 -0.86
CA PHE A 274 3.01 -21.64 -0.94
C PHE A 274 3.64 -20.86 0.20
N HIS A 275 4.70 -21.41 0.81
CA HIS A 275 5.38 -20.76 1.92
C HIS A 275 6.89 -21.01 1.88
N SER A 276 7.66 -19.93 1.88
CA SER A 276 9.11 -19.89 2.14
C SER A 276 9.47 -18.67 2.98
N ASP A 277 10.72 -18.59 3.44
CA ASP A 277 11.21 -17.40 4.17
C ASP A 277 11.24 -16.13 3.30
N MET A 278 11.27 -16.26 1.96
CA MET A 278 11.36 -15.15 1.01
C MET A 278 10.07 -14.83 0.28
N PHE A 279 9.24 -15.83 0.04
CA PHE A 279 8.02 -15.68 -0.77
C PHE A 279 6.87 -16.52 -0.23
N LYS A 280 5.68 -15.95 -0.22
CA LYS A 280 4.47 -16.63 0.27
C LYS A 280 3.27 -16.35 -0.61
N VAL A 281 2.41 -17.37 -0.72
CA VAL A 281 1.03 -17.29 -1.21
C VAL A 281 0.20 -18.03 -0.17
N ASN A 282 -0.23 -17.33 0.86
CA ASN A 282 -0.91 -17.92 2.01
C ASN A 282 -2.32 -17.37 2.23
N THR A 283 -2.73 -16.40 1.40
CA THR A 283 -3.98 -15.66 1.53
C THR A 283 -4.45 -15.22 0.15
N VAL A 284 -5.75 -15.14 -0.07
CA VAL A 284 -6.35 -14.60 -1.29
C VAL A 284 -7.09 -13.29 -1.02
N LYS A 285 -7.25 -12.46 -2.06
CA LYS A 285 -7.82 -11.11 -1.98
C LYS A 285 -9.21 -11.02 -2.59
N PHE A 286 -10.09 -10.23 -1.89
CA PHE A 286 -11.39 -9.76 -2.39
C PHE A 286 -11.57 -8.27 -2.14
N PHE A 287 -12.51 -7.64 -2.89
CA PHE A 287 -12.94 -6.27 -2.69
C PHE A 287 -14.44 -6.24 -2.41
N SER A 288 -14.85 -5.82 -1.21
CA SER A 288 -16.28 -5.75 -0.84
C SER A 288 -16.93 -4.41 -1.13
N ASP A 289 -16.15 -3.32 -1.13
CA ASP A 289 -16.63 -1.97 -1.41
C ASP A 289 -15.53 -1.09 -2.02
N GLY A 290 -15.72 0.21 -2.02
CA GLY A 290 -14.72 1.19 -2.45
C GLY A 290 -14.18 2.05 -1.29
N GLY A 291 -13.78 3.31 -1.58
CA GLY A 291 -13.11 4.21 -0.64
C GLY A 291 -14.00 5.36 -0.15
N LEU A 292 -13.70 5.88 1.05
CA LEU A 292 -14.36 7.06 1.63
C LEU A 292 -14.10 8.33 0.80
N SER A 293 -12.87 8.49 0.31
CA SER A 293 -12.47 9.67 -0.48
C SER A 293 -13.22 9.82 -1.80
N GLY A 294 -13.75 8.71 -2.34
CA GLY A 294 -14.57 8.66 -3.56
C GLY A 294 -16.06 8.50 -3.31
N LYS A 295 -16.53 8.44 -2.07
CA LYS A 295 -17.90 8.12 -1.67
C LYS A 295 -18.41 6.76 -2.20
N THR A 296 -17.52 5.80 -2.33
CA THR A 296 -17.83 4.46 -2.85
C THR A 296 -17.73 3.36 -1.79
N ALA A 297 -17.20 3.66 -0.59
CA ALA A 297 -17.29 2.77 0.57
C ALA A 297 -18.75 2.58 0.98
N SER A 298 -19.15 1.33 1.26
CA SER A 298 -20.55 0.96 1.52
C SER A 298 -20.92 1.27 2.97
N LEU A 299 -21.81 2.25 3.16
CA LEU A 299 -22.24 2.74 4.46
C LEU A 299 -23.67 2.30 4.79
N LYS A 300 -23.94 2.09 6.09
CA LYS A 300 -25.32 1.90 6.62
C LYS A 300 -26.13 3.19 6.51
N ARG A 301 -25.52 4.35 6.70
CA ARG A 301 -26.09 5.70 6.55
C ARG A 301 -25.59 6.35 5.26
N THR A 302 -26.24 7.42 4.84
CA THR A 302 -25.80 8.20 3.67
C THR A 302 -24.55 9.01 3.97
N TYR A 303 -23.79 9.32 2.93
CA TYR A 303 -22.73 10.33 3.01
C TYR A 303 -23.32 11.71 3.32
N LYS A 304 -22.54 12.54 4.00
CA LYS A 304 -22.90 13.91 4.39
C LYS A 304 -23.41 14.70 3.18
N LYS A 305 -24.60 15.31 3.33
CA LYS A 305 -25.26 16.11 2.29
C LYS A 305 -25.47 15.34 0.96
N SER A 306 -25.75 14.05 1.03
CA SER A 306 -25.95 13.18 -0.13
C SER A 306 -27.03 12.15 0.17
N SER A 307 -27.65 11.58 -0.86
CA SER A 307 -28.50 10.38 -0.77
C SER A 307 -27.72 9.08 -1.00
N ASP A 308 -26.43 9.19 -1.31
CA ASP A 308 -25.54 8.08 -1.64
C ASP A 308 -25.07 7.36 -0.37
N LYS A 309 -24.95 6.04 -0.44
CA LYS A 309 -24.44 5.16 0.61
C LYS A 309 -23.20 4.37 0.17
N GLY A 310 -22.65 4.65 -1.00
CA GLY A 310 -21.63 3.80 -1.61
C GLY A 310 -22.21 2.47 -2.13
N VAL A 311 -21.34 1.52 -2.46
CA VAL A 311 -21.72 0.30 -3.17
C VAL A 311 -21.05 -0.93 -2.54
N LEU A 312 -21.86 -1.90 -2.15
CA LEU A 312 -21.38 -3.26 -1.86
C LEU A 312 -21.19 -4.02 -3.18
N ARG A 313 -19.98 -4.54 -3.43
CA ARG A 313 -19.57 -5.12 -4.72
C ARG A 313 -19.66 -6.65 -4.79
N LEU A 314 -19.79 -7.32 -3.64
CA LEU A 314 -19.81 -8.78 -3.55
C LEU A 314 -21.23 -9.32 -3.39
N LYS A 315 -21.54 -10.40 -4.10
CA LYS A 315 -22.72 -11.23 -3.86
C LYS A 315 -22.40 -12.24 -2.76
N ARG A 316 -23.19 -12.30 -1.68
CA ARG A 316 -22.91 -13.08 -0.47
C ARG A 316 -22.57 -14.54 -0.76
N GLU A 317 -23.43 -15.24 -1.50
CA GLU A 317 -23.24 -16.68 -1.77
C GLU A 317 -21.97 -16.96 -2.59
N GLN A 318 -21.70 -16.14 -3.61
CA GLN A 318 -20.49 -16.30 -4.42
C GLN A 318 -19.24 -16.06 -3.58
N TYR A 319 -19.21 -14.96 -2.81
CA TYR A 319 -18.08 -14.62 -1.94
C TYR A 319 -17.84 -15.72 -0.90
N LYS A 320 -18.91 -16.19 -0.23
CA LYS A 320 -18.84 -17.28 0.74
C LYS A 320 -18.25 -18.54 0.11
N ASN A 321 -18.81 -19.02 -1.00
CA ASN A 321 -18.38 -20.25 -1.65
C ASN A 321 -16.91 -20.19 -2.10
N LEU A 322 -16.46 -19.07 -2.68
CA LEU A 322 -15.07 -18.88 -3.07
C LEU A 322 -14.12 -18.80 -1.85
N SER A 323 -14.56 -18.19 -0.76
CA SER A 323 -13.81 -18.12 0.49
C SER A 323 -13.63 -19.51 1.13
N PHE A 324 -14.69 -20.31 1.17
CA PHE A 324 -14.60 -21.71 1.63
C PHE A 324 -13.67 -22.56 0.76
N ALA A 325 -13.77 -22.40 -0.57
CA ALA A 325 -12.90 -23.13 -1.49
C ALA A 325 -11.41 -22.74 -1.32
N ALA A 326 -11.12 -21.46 -1.05
CA ALA A 326 -9.75 -21.02 -0.72
C ALA A 326 -9.28 -21.59 0.64
N GLN A 327 -10.15 -21.58 1.64
CA GLN A 327 -9.82 -22.12 2.96
C GLN A 327 -9.56 -23.64 2.93
N GLN A 328 -10.27 -24.40 2.05
CA GLN A 328 -10.00 -25.83 1.82
C GLN A 328 -8.60 -26.09 1.26
N LYS A 329 -7.99 -25.10 0.60
CA LYS A 329 -6.58 -25.14 0.15
C LYS A 329 -5.59 -24.61 1.20
N GLY A 330 -6.05 -24.30 2.42
CA GLY A 330 -5.22 -23.76 3.51
C GLY A 330 -4.95 -22.25 3.39
N LEU A 331 -5.64 -21.55 2.49
CA LEU A 331 -5.45 -20.12 2.27
C LEU A 331 -6.35 -19.29 3.20
N GLY A 332 -5.79 -18.24 3.79
CA GLY A 332 -6.55 -17.20 4.48
C GLY A 332 -7.30 -16.30 3.48
N ILE A 333 -8.21 -15.52 3.99
CA ILE A 333 -8.99 -14.55 3.21
C ILE A 333 -8.63 -13.14 3.66
N ALA A 334 -8.26 -12.27 2.73
CA ALA A 334 -8.06 -10.83 2.94
C ALA A 334 -9.09 -10.07 2.11
N THR A 335 -9.98 -9.34 2.78
CA THR A 335 -11.04 -8.60 2.10
C THR A 335 -10.93 -7.11 2.37
N HIS A 336 -10.87 -6.31 1.30
CA HIS A 336 -11.03 -4.86 1.38
C HIS A 336 -12.43 -4.55 1.90
N ALA A 337 -12.55 -3.89 3.04
CA ALA A 337 -13.80 -3.41 3.61
C ALA A 337 -13.56 -2.12 4.39
N ILE A 338 -14.13 -1.01 3.90
CA ILE A 338 -13.91 0.32 4.47
C ILE A 338 -15.17 0.86 5.15
N GLY A 339 -16.33 0.76 4.50
CA GLY A 339 -17.59 1.19 5.08
C GLY A 339 -18.15 0.21 6.10
N ASP A 340 -18.89 0.71 7.07
CA ASP A 340 -19.49 -0.08 8.16
C ASP A 340 -20.43 -1.19 7.67
N ASN A 341 -21.15 -0.97 6.56
CA ASN A 341 -21.99 -1.99 5.93
C ASN A 341 -21.13 -3.11 5.29
N ALA A 342 -20.03 -2.75 4.61
CA ALA A 342 -19.13 -3.73 4.01
C ALA A 342 -18.35 -4.52 5.08
N ILE A 343 -17.94 -3.87 6.17
CA ILE A 343 -17.25 -4.52 7.28
C ILE A 343 -18.15 -5.58 7.92
N GLU A 344 -19.41 -5.24 8.24
CA GLU A 344 -20.37 -6.19 8.81
C GLU A 344 -20.62 -7.37 7.86
N PHE A 345 -20.83 -7.10 6.57
CA PHE A 345 -21.01 -8.11 5.55
C PHE A 345 -19.85 -9.11 5.49
N VAL A 346 -18.60 -8.63 5.57
CA VAL A 346 -17.39 -9.47 5.55
C VAL A 346 -17.26 -10.29 6.83
N ILE A 347 -17.48 -9.65 7.99
CA ILE A 347 -17.42 -10.32 9.30
C ILE A 347 -18.43 -11.48 9.36
N ASP A 348 -19.63 -11.31 8.84
CA ASP A 348 -20.64 -12.36 8.86
C ASP A 348 -20.22 -13.62 8.09
N VAL A 349 -19.50 -13.47 6.98
CA VAL A 349 -18.92 -14.61 6.25
C VAL A 349 -17.72 -15.19 7.03
N TYR A 350 -16.89 -14.33 7.63
CA TYR A 350 -15.72 -14.81 8.41
C TYR A 350 -16.09 -15.58 9.66
N LYS A 351 -17.24 -15.30 10.30
CA LYS A 351 -17.78 -16.11 11.39
C LYS A 351 -18.04 -17.55 10.94
N GLU A 352 -18.64 -17.74 9.77
CA GLU A 352 -18.92 -19.06 9.19
C GLU A 352 -17.60 -19.80 8.85
N LEU A 353 -16.61 -19.09 8.27
CA LEU A 353 -15.28 -19.64 7.99
C LEU A 353 -14.55 -20.06 9.27
N TYR A 354 -14.60 -19.25 10.32
CA TYR A 354 -13.98 -19.55 11.60
C TYR A 354 -14.61 -20.79 12.26
N GLN A 355 -15.93 -20.95 12.18
CA GLN A 355 -16.62 -22.14 12.67
C GLN A 355 -16.19 -23.41 11.93
N ALA A 356 -15.89 -23.29 10.63
CA ALA A 356 -15.40 -24.42 9.84
C ALA A 356 -13.92 -24.74 10.11
N ASN A 357 -13.08 -23.73 10.25
CA ASN A 357 -11.65 -23.89 10.58
C ASN A 357 -11.10 -22.63 11.28
N SER A 358 -10.96 -22.70 12.60
CA SER A 358 -10.45 -21.60 13.44
C SER A 358 -8.94 -21.39 13.38
N THR A 359 -8.18 -22.26 12.70
CA THR A 359 -6.72 -22.17 12.63
C THR A 359 -6.22 -21.25 11.52
N ILE A 360 -7.08 -20.96 10.52
CA ILE A 360 -6.74 -20.11 9.39
C ILE A 360 -7.06 -18.65 9.73
N LEU A 361 -6.05 -17.78 9.65
CA LEU A 361 -6.21 -16.36 9.92
C LEU A 361 -6.85 -15.67 8.73
N ASN A 362 -8.01 -15.05 8.94
CA ASN A 362 -8.65 -14.15 7.99
C ASN A 362 -8.43 -12.70 8.41
N ARG A 363 -8.40 -11.77 7.44
CA ARG A 363 -8.14 -10.36 7.74
C ARG A 363 -8.99 -9.40 6.92
N ILE A 364 -9.35 -8.30 7.53
CA ILE A 364 -9.99 -7.16 6.86
C ILE A 364 -8.90 -6.13 6.51
N GLU A 365 -8.87 -5.73 5.25
CA GLU A 365 -8.01 -4.65 4.78
C GLU A 365 -8.70 -3.32 5.01
N HIS A 366 -7.93 -2.33 5.47
CA HIS A 366 -8.33 -0.95 5.74
C HIS A 366 -9.14 -0.77 7.03
N LEU A 367 -10.24 -1.47 7.22
CA LEU A 367 -11.11 -1.36 8.40
C LEU A 367 -11.45 0.10 8.72
N GLY A 368 -12.04 0.82 7.73
CA GLY A 368 -12.20 2.28 7.79
C GLY A 368 -13.16 2.77 8.86
N LEU A 369 -14.35 2.18 8.96
CA LEU A 369 -15.44 2.61 9.85
C LEU A 369 -16.09 1.43 10.60
N PRO A 370 -15.34 0.64 11.40
CA PRO A 370 -15.95 -0.42 12.20
C PRO A 370 -16.78 0.19 13.33
N ASP A 371 -17.91 -0.42 13.65
CA ASP A 371 -18.63 -0.13 14.89
C ASP A 371 -18.12 -1.02 16.06
N LYS A 372 -18.62 -0.76 17.28
CA LYS A 372 -18.21 -1.50 18.47
C LYS A 372 -18.46 -2.99 18.33
N LYS A 373 -19.62 -3.37 17.78
CA LYS A 373 -19.98 -4.79 17.58
C LYS A 373 -19.04 -5.46 16.57
N ASN A 374 -18.62 -4.76 15.52
CA ASN A 374 -17.63 -5.27 14.59
C ASN A 374 -16.31 -5.61 15.29
N LEU A 375 -15.84 -4.74 16.19
CA LEU A 375 -14.59 -5.00 16.94
C LEU A 375 -14.73 -6.17 17.93
N GLU A 376 -15.87 -6.28 18.62
CA GLU A 376 -16.18 -7.44 19.49
C GLU A 376 -16.21 -8.76 18.69
N ASP A 377 -16.87 -8.77 17.53
CA ASP A 377 -16.91 -9.93 16.64
C ASP A 377 -15.51 -10.27 16.09
N MET A 378 -14.71 -9.28 15.67
CA MET A 378 -13.34 -9.50 15.20
C MET A 378 -12.46 -10.14 16.28
N GLN A 379 -12.56 -9.69 17.53
CA GLN A 379 -11.87 -10.29 18.66
C GLN A 379 -12.33 -11.74 18.87
N GLN A 380 -13.64 -11.99 18.92
CA GLN A 380 -14.22 -13.29 19.19
C GLN A 380 -13.85 -14.32 18.12
N TYR A 381 -13.82 -13.93 16.85
CA TYR A 381 -13.58 -14.81 15.71
C TYR A 381 -12.16 -14.71 15.14
N ASN A 382 -11.22 -14.15 15.91
CA ASN A 382 -9.80 -14.02 15.55
C ASN A 382 -9.58 -13.42 14.15
N ILE A 383 -10.29 -12.32 13.83
CA ILE A 383 -10.17 -11.62 12.56
C ILE A 383 -9.12 -10.51 12.72
N ALA A 384 -8.06 -10.57 11.93
CA ALA A 384 -6.98 -9.57 11.94
C ALA A 384 -7.27 -8.39 11.00
N THR A 385 -6.41 -7.37 11.01
CA THR A 385 -6.53 -6.22 10.09
C THR A 385 -5.19 -5.62 9.72
N SER A 386 -5.12 -5.04 8.50
CA SER A 386 -4.05 -4.15 8.04
C SER A 386 -4.66 -2.77 7.77
N MET A 387 -4.22 -1.76 8.51
CA MET A 387 -4.80 -0.41 8.49
C MET A 387 -3.85 0.63 7.91
N GLN A 388 -4.40 1.67 7.27
CA GLN A 388 -3.61 2.75 6.67
C GLN A 388 -3.86 4.05 7.39
N THR A 389 -3.14 4.29 8.48
CA THR A 389 -3.22 5.58 9.19
C THR A 389 -2.73 6.76 8.36
N ILE A 390 -1.89 6.51 7.35
CA ILE A 390 -1.47 7.51 6.38
C ILE A 390 -2.64 8.14 5.62
N PHE A 391 -3.76 7.45 5.46
CA PHE A 391 -4.98 7.99 4.85
C PHE A 391 -5.56 9.18 5.63
N ILE A 392 -5.39 9.22 6.96
CA ILE A 392 -5.75 10.38 7.78
C ILE A 392 -5.02 11.62 7.29
N SER A 393 -3.71 11.51 7.08
CA SER A 393 -2.87 12.61 6.62
C SER A 393 -3.18 13.03 5.19
N GLU A 394 -3.31 12.09 4.26
CA GLU A 394 -3.37 12.42 2.83
C GLU A 394 -4.79 12.55 2.27
N LEU A 395 -5.78 11.88 2.88
CA LEU A 395 -7.17 11.87 2.42
C LEU A 395 -8.15 12.52 3.42
N GLY A 396 -7.66 12.98 4.55
CA GLY A 396 -8.47 13.50 5.66
C GLY A 396 -9.40 14.64 5.26
N LYS A 397 -8.98 15.54 4.38
CA LYS A 397 -9.82 16.59 3.82
C LYS A 397 -11.11 16.04 3.18
N ASN A 398 -11.00 14.92 2.46
CA ASN A 398 -12.15 14.26 1.86
C ASN A 398 -13.06 13.62 2.92
N PHE A 399 -12.47 13.06 3.99
CA PHE A 399 -13.24 12.49 5.09
C PHE A 399 -14.07 13.56 5.79
N ILE A 400 -13.49 14.71 6.12
CA ILE A 400 -14.19 15.87 6.71
C ILE A 400 -15.32 16.36 5.80
N ARG A 401 -15.09 16.35 4.49
CA ARG A 401 -16.07 16.80 3.50
C ARG A 401 -17.26 15.84 3.38
N TYR A 402 -17.05 14.53 3.49
CA TYR A 402 -18.05 13.52 3.11
C TYR A 402 -18.64 12.74 4.28
N LEU A 403 -18.04 12.79 5.47
CA LEU A 403 -18.50 12.06 6.65
C LEU A 403 -19.16 13.01 7.66
N ASP A 404 -20.22 12.54 8.30
CA ASP A 404 -20.76 13.18 9.50
C ASP A 404 -19.82 12.98 10.68
N GLU A 405 -20.00 13.78 11.72
CA GLU A 405 -19.10 13.85 12.88
C GLU A 405 -18.91 12.49 13.58
N ASP A 406 -19.99 11.72 13.72
CA ASP A 406 -19.96 10.37 14.32
C ASP A 406 -19.03 9.43 13.56
N TYR A 407 -19.13 9.41 12.22
CA TYR A 407 -18.23 8.63 11.39
C TYR A 407 -16.79 9.16 11.42
N LEU A 408 -16.64 10.48 11.38
CA LEU A 408 -15.34 11.12 11.40
C LEU A 408 -14.58 10.82 12.70
N ASN A 409 -15.27 10.79 13.85
CA ASN A 409 -14.70 10.46 15.14
C ASN A 409 -14.33 8.98 15.31
N ASN A 410 -14.84 8.11 14.46
CA ASN A 410 -14.56 6.67 14.46
C ASN A 410 -13.77 6.20 13.22
N CYS A 411 -13.15 7.14 12.51
CA CYS A 411 -12.48 6.84 11.24
C CYS A 411 -11.09 6.22 11.49
N TYR A 412 -10.86 5.02 10.97
CA TYR A 412 -9.62 4.24 11.13
C TYR A 412 -9.20 4.13 12.61
N PRO A 413 -9.98 3.45 13.48
CA PRO A 413 -9.86 3.52 14.94
C PRO A 413 -8.79 2.56 15.49
N VAL A 414 -7.52 2.84 15.23
CA VAL A 414 -6.39 1.94 15.56
C VAL A 414 -6.24 1.67 17.07
N LYS A 415 -6.52 2.66 17.92
CA LYS A 415 -6.46 2.49 19.39
C LYS A 415 -7.57 1.57 19.90
N SER A 416 -8.77 1.71 19.37
CA SER A 416 -9.90 0.84 19.69
C SER A 416 -9.65 -0.59 19.25
N VAL A 417 -9.05 -0.80 18.07
CA VAL A 417 -8.62 -2.12 17.59
C VAL A 417 -7.60 -2.75 18.54
N LEU A 418 -6.60 -1.99 18.99
CA LEU A 418 -5.61 -2.47 19.97
C LEU A 418 -6.24 -2.82 21.33
N LYS A 419 -7.20 -2.00 21.81
CA LYS A 419 -7.91 -2.26 23.07
C LYS A 419 -8.71 -3.58 23.03
N HIS A 420 -9.23 -3.96 21.88
CA HIS A 420 -9.91 -5.23 21.67
C HIS A 420 -8.93 -6.39 21.42
N GLN A 421 -7.61 -6.16 21.54
CA GLN A 421 -6.57 -7.19 21.34
C GLN A 421 -6.63 -7.86 19.97
N ILE A 422 -7.17 -7.16 18.96
CA ILE A 422 -7.20 -7.59 17.58
C ILE A 422 -5.79 -7.48 17.00
N LEU A 423 -5.30 -8.53 16.32
CA LEU A 423 -4.03 -8.46 15.60
C LEU A 423 -4.13 -7.41 14.49
N VAL A 424 -3.38 -6.33 14.64
CA VAL A 424 -3.35 -5.20 13.70
C VAL A 424 -1.92 -4.88 13.31
N ALA A 425 -1.73 -4.56 12.02
CA ALA A 425 -0.52 -3.94 11.50
C ALA A 425 -0.86 -2.65 10.74
N LEU A 426 0.13 -1.76 10.59
CA LEU A 426 0.01 -0.58 9.76
C LEU A 426 0.68 -0.82 8.40
N SER A 427 0.23 -0.07 7.40
CA SER A 427 0.67 -0.19 6.00
C SER A 427 0.43 1.11 5.23
N SER A 428 0.94 1.18 4.00
CA SER A 428 0.84 2.39 3.17
C SER A 428 -0.31 2.37 2.17
N ASP A 429 -0.65 1.20 1.60
CA ASP A 429 -1.47 1.06 0.40
C ASP A 429 -0.91 1.85 -0.81
N ALA A 430 0.41 2.08 -0.82
CA ALA A 430 1.02 2.80 -1.94
C ALA A 430 0.89 2.00 -3.26
N PRO A 431 0.66 2.67 -4.40
CA PRO A 431 0.67 4.12 -4.61
C PRO A 431 -0.71 4.79 -4.61
N VAL A 432 -1.70 4.26 -3.88
CA VAL A 432 -3.00 4.92 -3.71
C VAL A 432 -2.82 6.30 -3.08
N VAL A 433 -1.90 6.40 -2.11
CA VAL A 433 -1.40 7.67 -1.56
C VAL A 433 0.05 7.91 -1.98
N LYS A 434 0.51 9.17 -1.83
CA LYS A 434 1.84 9.57 -2.30
C LYS A 434 2.97 8.99 -1.46
N ASN A 435 2.83 9.03 -0.14
CA ASN A 435 3.90 8.64 0.77
C ASN A 435 3.92 7.14 1.05
N ILE A 436 5.10 6.56 0.86
CA ILE A 436 5.44 5.17 1.18
C ILE A 436 6.21 5.07 2.50
N ASN A 437 6.69 6.20 3.04
CA ASN A 437 7.53 6.25 4.23
C ASN A 437 6.74 5.84 5.48
N PRO A 438 7.10 4.75 6.19
CA PRO A 438 6.41 4.30 7.39
C PRO A 438 6.34 5.36 8.50
N PHE A 439 7.36 6.23 8.62
CA PHE A 439 7.33 7.32 9.61
C PHE A 439 6.20 8.32 9.36
N LYS A 440 5.69 8.46 8.14
CA LYS A 440 4.49 9.26 7.85
C LYS A 440 3.20 8.57 8.33
N GLY A 441 3.10 7.26 8.16
CA GLY A 441 2.01 6.47 8.73
C GLY A 441 2.01 6.49 10.26
N ILE A 442 3.21 6.37 10.87
CA ILE A 442 3.42 6.50 12.32
C ILE A 442 3.03 7.91 12.80
N GLU A 443 3.48 8.96 12.13
CA GLU A 443 3.12 10.34 12.46
C GLU A 443 1.60 10.54 12.41
N ALA A 444 0.93 10.03 11.39
CA ALA A 444 -0.52 10.10 11.26
C ALA A 444 -1.27 9.31 12.36
N ALA A 445 -0.76 8.13 12.76
CA ALA A 445 -1.32 7.36 13.87
C ALA A 445 -1.21 8.08 15.22
N VAL A 446 -0.10 8.80 15.44
CA VAL A 446 0.17 9.53 16.69
C VAL A 446 -0.54 10.87 16.73
N LEU A 447 -0.49 11.66 15.67
CA LEU A 447 -0.99 13.03 15.63
C LEU A 447 -2.46 13.13 15.24
N ARG A 448 -2.98 12.16 14.49
CA ARG A 448 -4.36 12.14 13.97
C ARG A 448 -4.74 13.42 13.23
N LYS A 449 -3.82 13.95 12.41
CA LYS A 449 -3.99 15.18 11.64
C LYS A 449 -3.88 14.93 10.15
N ASP A 450 -4.71 15.64 9.39
CA ASP A 450 -4.53 15.74 7.95
C ASP A 450 -3.39 16.72 7.58
N ASN A 451 -3.10 16.85 6.30
CA ASN A 451 -2.06 17.74 5.79
C ASN A 451 -2.36 19.25 5.97
N GLU A 452 -3.61 19.60 6.31
CA GLU A 452 -4.04 20.97 6.63
C GLU A 452 -4.04 21.23 8.14
N GLY A 453 -3.74 20.21 8.95
CA GLY A 453 -3.69 20.29 10.42
C GLY A 453 -5.01 19.99 11.13
N ASN A 454 -6.07 19.61 10.40
CA ASN A 454 -7.35 19.25 10.98
C ASN A 454 -7.27 17.92 11.72
N MET A 455 -7.90 17.84 12.89
CA MET A 455 -7.95 16.62 13.70
C MET A 455 -9.02 15.65 13.19
N ILE A 456 -8.69 14.37 13.08
CA ILE A 456 -9.59 13.30 12.67
C ILE A 456 -9.50 12.16 13.67
N ALA A 457 -10.63 11.81 14.30
CA ALA A 457 -10.72 10.78 15.33
C ALA A 457 -9.57 10.92 16.37
N LYS A 458 -9.45 12.10 16.99
CA LYS A 458 -8.32 12.47 17.87
C LYS A 458 -8.09 11.49 19.02
N ASP A 459 -9.17 10.87 19.52
CA ASP A 459 -9.12 9.95 20.66
C ASP A 459 -8.58 8.56 20.27
N GLU A 460 -8.41 8.31 18.98
CA GLU A 460 -7.83 7.12 18.39
C GLU A 460 -6.30 7.20 18.19
N ASN A 461 -5.65 8.21 18.77
CA ASN A 461 -4.20 8.33 18.76
C ASN A 461 -3.53 7.22 19.58
N ILE A 462 -2.37 6.77 19.11
CA ILE A 462 -1.51 5.80 19.79
C ILE A 462 -0.12 6.38 20.02
N SER A 463 0.67 5.75 20.88
CA SER A 463 2.06 6.15 21.12
C SER A 463 2.96 5.81 19.91
N VAL A 464 4.11 6.50 19.81
CA VAL A 464 5.15 6.17 18.82
C VAL A 464 5.61 4.72 18.95
N SER A 465 5.76 4.25 20.19
CA SER A 465 6.16 2.89 20.53
C SER A 465 5.17 1.84 19.97
N GLU A 466 3.87 2.06 20.19
CA GLU A 466 2.82 1.18 19.63
C GLU A 466 2.85 1.20 18.10
N ALA A 467 2.91 2.39 17.49
CA ALA A 467 2.92 2.52 16.04
C ALA A 467 4.14 1.84 15.38
N LEU A 468 5.33 1.92 16.00
CA LEU A 468 6.53 1.19 15.53
C LEU A 468 6.32 -0.32 15.57
N LYS A 469 5.72 -0.87 16.63
CA LYS A 469 5.39 -2.30 16.69
C LYS A 469 4.43 -2.73 15.59
N LEU A 470 3.47 -1.88 15.23
CA LEU A 470 2.51 -2.18 14.17
C LEU A 470 3.14 -2.24 12.78
N TYR A 471 4.29 -1.60 12.56
CA TYR A 471 5.09 -1.71 11.32
C TYR A 471 6.21 -2.74 11.40
N THR A 472 6.47 -3.35 12.56
CA THR A 472 7.56 -4.31 12.78
C THR A 472 7.04 -5.65 13.30
N SER A 473 7.01 -5.88 14.62
CA SER A 473 6.66 -7.16 15.22
C SER A 473 5.23 -7.62 14.89
N ASN A 474 4.23 -6.75 14.99
CA ASN A 474 2.86 -7.11 14.64
C ASN A 474 2.71 -7.38 13.13
N ALA A 475 3.38 -6.57 12.29
CA ALA A 475 3.40 -6.76 10.85
C ALA A 475 4.05 -8.09 10.46
N ALA A 476 5.10 -8.51 11.17
CA ALA A 476 5.73 -9.81 10.98
C ALA A 476 4.77 -10.96 11.32
N ILE A 477 4.06 -10.87 12.44
CA ILE A 477 3.05 -11.87 12.85
C ILE A 477 1.94 -11.94 11.79
N LEU A 478 1.37 -10.79 11.40
CA LEU A 478 0.28 -10.71 10.42
C LEU A 478 0.68 -11.27 9.04
N SER A 479 1.95 -11.13 8.66
CA SER A 479 2.51 -11.65 7.40
C SER A 479 3.09 -13.06 7.54
N MET A 480 2.93 -13.71 8.69
CA MET A 480 3.51 -15.03 8.99
C MET A 480 5.04 -15.09 8.74
N ASN A 481 5.75 -14.01 9.09
CA ASN A 481 7.20 -13.86 8.97
C ASN A 481 7.88 -14.01 10.35
N ASN A 482 7.80 -15.19 10.95
CA ASN A 482 8.15 -15.44 12.35
C ASN A 482 9.62 -15.17 12.75
N LYS A 483 10.51 -14.93 11.76
CA LYS A 483 11.94 -14.64 12.00
C LYS A 483 12.31 -13.19 11.64
N THR A 484 11.34 -12.28 11.64
CA THR A 484 11.54 -10.85 11.36
C THR A 484 10.78 -9.99 12.37
N GLY A 485 10.87 -8.66 12.26
CA GLY A 485 10.12 -7.71 13.07
C GLY A 485 10.65 -7.48 14.49
N SER A 486 11.69 -8.22 14.90
CA SER A 486 12.45 -7.97 16.14
C SER A 486 13.94 -8.30 15.93
N LEU A 487 14.82 -7.77 16.81
CA LEU A 487 16.23 -8.10 16.80
C LEU A 487 16.53 -9.27 17.76
N GLU A 488 15.72 -10.31 17.72
CA GLU A 488 15.93 -11.51 18.53
C GLU A 488 17.00 -12.42 17.94
N ILE A 489 17.70 -13.14 18.84
CA ILE A 489 18.68 -14.14 18.44
C ILE A 489 18.00 -15.22 17.60
N GLY A 490 18.56 -15.52 16.45
CA GLY A 490 18.01 -16.49 15.49
C GLY A 490 17.12 -15.89 14.42
N ASN A 491 16.71 -14.62 14.56
CA ASN A 491 16.00 -13.90 13.51
C ASN A 491 16.93 -13.52 12.36
N PHE A 492 16.33 -13.26 11.19
CA PHE A 492 17.06 -12.70 10.07
C PHE A 492 17.60 -11.31 10.41
N ALA A 493 18.78 -10.99 9.92
CA ALA A 493 19.40 -9.69 10.09
C ALA A 493 18.78 -8.67 9.10
N ASP A 494 17.47 -8.44 9.26
CA ASP A 494 16.70 -7.43 8.55
C ASP A 494 16.48 -6.25 9.51
N PHE A 495 17.29 -5.20 9.36
CA PHE A 495 17.26 -4.06 10.28
C PHE A 495 17.62 -2.75 9.57
N ILE A 496 17.34 -1.64 10.24
CA ILE A 496 17.64 -0.29 9.75
C ILE A 496 18.50 0.48 10.74
N VAL A 497 19.25 1.41 10.20
CA VAL A 497 20.01 2.41 10.94
C VAL A 497 19.35 3.76 10.75
N LEU A 498 19.00 4.41 11.84
CA LEU A 498 18.37 5.73 11.87
C LEU A 498 19.37 6.78 12.38
N ASN A 499 19.18 8.03 11.91
CA ASN A 499 19.96 9.18 12.39
C ASN A 499 19.67 9.52 13.86
N LYS A 500 18.47 9.22 14.37
CA LYS A 500 17.99 9.55 15.73
C LYS A 500 17.09 8.45 16.28
N ASN A 501 16.91 8.45 17.61
CA ASN A 501 15.93 7.58 18.27
C ASN A 501 14.50 8.10 18.04
N PRO A 502 13.62 7.33 17.35
CA PRO A 502 12.25 7.75 17.07
C PRO A 502 11.36 7.88 18.32
N LEU A 503 11.76 7.26 19.44
CA LEU A 503 11.03 7.36 20.70
C LEU A 503 11.31 8.70 21.43
N ALA A 504 12.41 9.39 21.09
CA ALA A 504 12.85 10.61 21.76
C ALA A 504 12.87 11.85 20.85
N ALA A 505 12.84 11.65 19.52
CA ALA A 505 12.98 12.72 18.54
C ALA A 505 11.64 13.06 17.87
N ASN A 506 11.60 14.22 17.21
CA ASN A 506 10.50 14.57 16.32
C ASN A 506 10.50 13.64 15.10
N LEU A 507 9.40 12.95 14.85
CA LEU A 507 9.27 11.96 13.75
C LEU A 507 9.60 12.55 12.37
N LYS A 508 9.34 13.83 12.14
CA LYS A 508 9.68 14.53 10.88
C LYS A 508 11.18 14.62 10.61
N SER A 509 12.01 14.51 11.67
CA SER A 509 13.48 14.57 11.57
C SER A 509 14.15 13.21 11.56
N ILE A 510 13.37 12.13 11.52
CA ILE A 510 13.89 10.76 11.45
C ILE A 510 14.20 10.41 10.00
N GLU A 511 15.41 9.93 9.77
CA GLU A 511 15.90 9.49 8.47
C GLU A 511 16.47 8.09 8.56
N VAL A 512 16.15 7.27 7.57
CA VAL A 512 16.80 5.95 7.37
C VAL A 512 18.15 6.19 6.70
N LEU A 513 19.22 5.93 7.42
CA LEU A 513 20.58 6.07 6.91
C LEU A 513 21.03 4.82 6.16
N GLN A 514 20.69 3.65 6.67
CA GLN A 514 21.04 2.36 6.08
C GLN A 514 19.92 1.36 6.28
N THR A 515 19.75 0.48 5.31
CA THR A 515 18.85 -0.68 5.39
C THR A 515 19.67 -1.94 5.15
N PHE A 516 19.49 -2.90 6.05
CA PHE A 516 20.10 -4.21 5.95
C PHE A 516 19.02 -5.25 5.71
N PHE A 517 19.25 -6.10 4.72
CA PHE A 517 18.40 -7.22 4.36
C PHE A 517 19.25 -8.50 4.31
N ASN A 518 18.86 -9.53 5.05
CA ASN A 518 19.66 -10.76 5.21
C ASN A 518 21.13 -10.47 5.62
N GLY A 519 21.35 -9.44 6.43
CA GLY A 519 22.70 -9.02 6.88
C GLY A 519 23.52 -8.21 5.86
N GLU A 520 23.02 -8.00 4.66
CA GLU A 520 23.67 -7.19 3.63
C GLU A 520 23.11 -5.77 3.61
N CYS A 521 23.98 -4.77 3.45
CA CYS A 521 23.55 -3.38 3.33
C CYS A 521 23.00 -3.13 1.92
N VAL A 522 21.66 -3.09 1.79
CA VAL A 522 20.95 -2.91 0.52
C VAL A 522 20.63 -1.45 0.20
N TYR A 523 20.68 -0.57 1.20
CA TYR A 523 20.57 0.88 1.04
C TYR A 523 21.56 1.60 1.96
N ASN A 524 22.24 2.61 1.43
CA ASN A 524 23.13 3.49 2.18
C ASN A 524 22.94 4.93 1.68
N GLY A 525 22.16 5.73 2.42
CA GLY A 525 21.87 7.14 2.13
C GLY A 525 23.09 8.08 2.25
N ASN A 526 24.19 7.63 2.89
CA ASN A 526 25.42 8.42 3.05
C ASN A 526 26.40 8.24 1.87
N LYS A 527 26.06 7.51 0.82
CA LYS A 527 26.86 7.49 -0.42
C LYS A 527 26.54 8.76 -1.21
N ILE A 528 27.30 9.81 -0.94
CA ILE A 528 27.53 10.92 -1.87
C ILE A 528 28.76 10.59 -2.69
#